data_d75fed56aac98ded72356585adecff66
#
_entry.id   d75fed56aac98ded72356585adecff66
#
_cell.length_a   1.000
_cell.length_b   1.000
_cell.length_c   1.000
_cell.angle_alpha   90.00
_cell.angle_beta   90.00
_cell.angle_gamma   90.00
#
_symmetry.space_group_name_H-M   'P 1'
#
loop_
_entity.id
_entity.type
_entity.pdbx_description
1 polymer ?
#
loop_
_entity_poly.entity_id
_entity_poly.type
_entity_poly.pdbx_seq_one_letter_code
_entity_poly.pdbx_strand_id
1 'polypeptide(L)'
;MCMMHEYSLRPEPPSLDFPKISGGRSRMTDTCAARRVQLTRTYLMCPPDYFTVQYSINPWMNLDAPVDTDLARRQWQQLRATFTGLGHTVHTIEPGEGLPDMVFAANGGTVIGGKALGSRFRYPERAAEGPAYLTWFREHGFLPGHEPLAVNEGEGDIVFAGRAILAGHGFRSDPLIGEQLAELFGLPVISLALVDPRFYHLDTALAVLDSDTAAYYPAAFDDAGRAALASYFAELIEAKDEDAEVLGLNAVSDGRHVVLPAQARGLAGQLAAAGFEPVPVDLSEFRKAGGGPKCCTLELREGGDGHVR
;
A
#
# COMPACT_ATOMS: atom_id res chain seq x y z
N MET A 1 -43.73 10.25 -29.60
CA MET A 1 -42.57 10.03 -30.48
C MET A 1 -41.35 10.06 -29.59
N CYS A 2 -41.00 8.87 -29.07
CA CYS A 2 -40.01 8.69 -28.01
C CYS A 2 -38.69 8.33 -28.69
N MET A 3 -37.68 9.17 -28.57
CA MET A 3 -36.32 8.87 -29.06
C MET A 3 -35.61 8.01 -28.03
N MET A 4 -35.41 6.74 -28.34
CA MET A 4 -34.50 5.86 -27.65
C MET A 4 -33.07 6.25 -28.06
N HIS A 5 -32.24 6.65 -27.06
CA HIS A 5 -30.80 6.79 -27.24
C HIS A 5 -30.19 5.41 -27.14
N GLU A 6 -29.63 4.91 -28.23
CA GLU A 6 -28.75 3.73 -28.23
C GLU A 6 -27.47 4.03 -27.45
N TYR A 7 -27.28 3.31 -26.34
CA TYR A 7 -25.98 3.24 -25.66
C TYR A 7 -25.05 2.37 -26.51
N SER A 8 -24.11 3.02 -27.19
CA SER A 8 -23.00 2.38 -27.87
C SER A 8 -22.13 1.68 -26.85
N LEU A 9 -22.02 0.35 -26.96
CA LEU A 9 -21.11 -0.46 -26.21
C LEU A 9 -19.68 0.00 -26.49
N ARG A 10 -18.95 0.44 -25.45
CA ARG A 10 -17.53 0.72 -25.54
C ARG A 10 -16.76 -0.58 -25.82
N PRO A 11 -15.70 -0.56 -26.63
CA PRO A 11 -14.87 -1.74 -26.85
C PRO A 11 -14.21 -2.19 -25.54
N GLU A 12 -14.14 -3.51 -25.34
CA GLU A 12 -13.39 -4.12 -24.25
C GLU A 12 -11.92 -3.65 -24.29
N PRO A 13 -11.31 -3.40 -23.12
CA PRO A 13 -9.90 -3.04 -23.07
C PRO A 13 -9.04 -4.20 -23.60
N PRO A 14 -7.92 -3.89 -24.27
CA PRO A 14 -7.05 -4.92 -24.83
C PRO A 14 -6.53 -5.84 -23.74
N SER A 15 -6.57 -7.14 -24.00
CA SER A 15 -5.95 -8.15 -23.13
C SER A 15 -4.45 -7.87 -23.00
N LEU A 16 -3.99 -7.61 -21.78
CA LEU A 16 -2.57 -7.44 -21.49
C LEU A 16 -1.88 -8.82 -21.52
N ASP A 17 -1.32 -9.18 -22.67
CA ASP A 17 -0.43 -10.35 -22.79
C ASP A 17 0.95 -9.99 -22.22
N PHE A 18 1.23 -10.46 -21.01
CA PHE A 18 2.58 -10.41 -20.45
C PHE A 18 3.40 -11.57 -21.01
N PRO A 19 4.65 -11.34 -21.46
CA PRO A 19 5.49 -12.41 -21.95
C PRO A 19 5.78 -13.43 -20.85
N LYS A 20 5.33 -14.67 -21.02
CA LYS A 20 5.69 -15.79 -20.14
C LYS A 20 7.17 -16.08 -20.32
N ILE A 21 7.95 -15.90 -19.26
CA ILE A 21 9.36 -16.33 -19.24
C ILE A 21 9.38 -17.86 -19.15
N SER A 22 9.59 -18.52 -20.28
CA SER A 22 9.84 -19.97 -20.35
C SER A 22 11.27 -20.28 -19.91
N GLY A 23 11.50 -20.32 -18.60
CA GLY A 23 12.73 -20.87 -18.02
C GLY A 23 12.62 -22.39 -17.93
N GLY A 24 13.36 -23.12 -18.78
CA GLY A 24 13.48 -24.57 -18.71
C GLY A 24 14.03 -25.00 -17.33
N ARG A 25 13.20 -25.72 -16.54
CA ARG A 25 13.62 -26.31 -15.27
C ARG A 25 14.56 -27.48 -15.51
N SER A 26 15.86 -27.26 -15.38
CA SER A 26 16.78 -28.32 -15.03
C SER A 26 16.66 -28.63 -13.55
N ARG A 27 16.27 -29.85 -13.20
CA ARG A 27 16.28 -30.33 -11.79
C ARG A 27 17.75 -30.50 -11.39
N MET A 28 18.27 -29.52 -10.68
CA MET A 28 19.40 -29.73 -9.78
C MET A 28 18.90 -29.46 -8.36
N THR A 29 18.90 -30.51 -7.56
CA THR A 29 18.67 -30.48 -6.11
C THR A 29 19.91 -29.91 -5.42
N ASP A 30 19.96 -28.58 -5.32
CA ASP A 30 20.75 -27.87 -4.32
C ASP A 30 19.88 -26.74 -3.83
N THR A 31 19.30 -26.93 -2.63
CA THR A 31 18.50 -25.96 -1.91
C THR A 31 19.41 -24.88 -1.30
N CYS A 32 20.05 -24.09 -2.14
CA CYS A 32 20.45 -22.74 -1.77
C CYS A 32 19.28 -21.84 -2.15
N ALA A 33 18.35 -21.63 -1.23
CA ALA A 33 17.31 -20.59 -1.40
C ALA A 33 18.04 -19.30 -1.77
N ALA A 34 17.75 -18.75 -2.95
CA ALA A 34 18.37 -17.51 -3.39
C ALA A 34 18.13 -16.48 -2.27
N ARG A 35 19.22 -15.98 -1.69
CA ARG A 35 19.16 -15.07 -0.56
C ARG A 35 18.41 -13.81 -1.01
N ARG A 36 17.30 -13.47 -0.36
CA ARG A 36 16.53 -12.25 -0.63
C ARG A 36 17.45 -11.02 -0.45
N VAL A 37 17.33 -10.05 -1.36
CA VAL A 37 18.22 -8.88 -1.41
C VAL A 37 17.49 -7.68 -0.82
N GLN A 38 18.10 -7.08 0.19
CA GLN A 38 17.60 -5.82 0.76
C GLN A 38 17.83 -4.67 -0.23
N LEU A 39 16.78 -3.87 -0.44
CA LEU A 39 16.84 -2.60 -1.14
C LEU A 39 16.69 -1.47 -0.10
N THR A 40 17.66 -0.55 -0.07
CA THR A 40 17.53 0.66 0.76
C THR A 40 16.37 1.50 0.24
N ARG A 41 15.48 1.90 1.14
CA ARG A 41 14.28 2.69 0.85
C ARG A 41 14.34 4.05 1.55
N THR A 42 13.57 4.99 1.02
CA THR A 42 13.30 6.28 1.65
C THR A 42 11.82 6.37 1.96
N TYR A 43 11.48 6.67 3.20
CA TYR A 43 10.10 6.74 3.67
C TYR A 43 9.75 8.13 4.18
N LEU A 44 8.48 8.48 4.04
CA LEU A 44 7.84 9.63 4.71
C LEU A 44 6.88 9.09 5.77
N MET A 45 6.97 9.63 6.98
CA MET A 45 6.10 9.31 8.11
C MET A 45 5.57 10.61 8.74
N CYS A 46 4.41 10.56 9.37
CA CYS A 46 3.82 11.68 10.11
C CYS A 46 3.76 11.32 11.60
N PRO A 47 4.27 12.16 12.53
CA PRO A 47 4.14 11.92 13.97
C PRO A 47 2.68 11.87 14.43
N PRO A 48 2.37 11.08 15.48
CA PRO A 48 0.99 10.89 15.96
C PRO A 48 0.54 11.95 16.98
N ASP A 49 0.97 13.21 16.84
CA ASP A 49 0.73 14.23 17.86
C ASP A 49 -0.75 14.58 18.03
N TYR A 50 -1.53 14.44 16.95
CA TYR A 50 -2.98 14.65 16.94
C TYR A 50 -3.78 13.36 16.74
N PHE A 51 -3.11 12.19 16.74
CA PHE A 51 -3.76 10.92 16.48
C PHE A 51 -4.77 10.54 17.55
N THR A 52 -6.00 10.32 17.12
CA THR A 52 -7.12 9.85 17.95
C THR A 52 -8.24 9.33 17.04
N VAL A 53 -9.18 8.54 17.58
CA VAL A 53 -10.36 8.07 16.84
C VAL A 53 -11.53 8.99 17.21
N GLN A 54 -11.89 9.92 16.31
CA GLN A 54 -12.93 10.95 16.52
C GLN A 54 -14.18 10.70 15.66
N TYR A 55 -14.09 9.84 14.65
CA TYR A 55 -15.15 9.48 13.70
C TYR A 55 -14.97 8.02 13.31
N SER A 56 -15.95 7.47 12.59
CA SER A 56 -15.89 6.10 12.10
C SER A 56 -16.15 6.07 10.60
N ILE A 57 -15.10 5.84 9.82
CA ILE A 57 -15.12 5.77 8.35
C ILE A 57 -14.60 4.44 7.80
N ASN A 58 -14.32 3.48 8.69
CA ASN A 58 -14.02 2.09 8.36
C ASN A 58 -14.45 1.16 9.51
N PRO A 59 -14.61 -0.16 9.29
CA PRO A 59 -15.11 -1.10 10.29
C PRO A 59 -14.21 -1.29 11.52
N TRP A 60 -12.95 -0.86 11.49
CA TRP A 60 -12.01 -0.99 12.60
C TRP A 60 -12.17 0.12 13.63
N MET A 61 -12.69 1.29 13.22
CA MET A 61 -12.83 2.46 14.08
C MET A 61 -13.95 2.26 15.09
N ASN A 62 -13.58 2.34 16.37
CA ASN A 62 -14.52 2.27 17.47
C ASN A 62 -14.35 3.49 18.39
N LEU A 63 -15.36 4.35 18.44
CA LEU A 63 -15.36 5.57 19.23
C LEU A 63 -15.35 5.29 20.75
N ASP A 64 -15.77 4.10 21.18
CA ASP A 64 -15.76 3.69 22.58
C ASP A 64 -14.39 3.14 23.04
N ALA A 65 -13.43 3.01 22.11
CA ALA A 65 -12.08 2.53 22.39
C ALA A 65 -11.04 3.67 22.25
N PRO A 66 -10.84 4.49 23.29
CA PRO A 66 -9.96 5.64 23.21
C PRO A 66 -8.51 5.21 22.92
N VAL A 67 -7.78 6.08 22.22
CA VAL A 67 -6.36 5.92 21.94
C VAL A 67 -5.55 6.30 23.17
N ASP A 68 -4.61 5.44 23.59
CA ASP A 68 -3.53 5.81 24.49
C ASP A 68 -2.45 6.56 23.68
N THR A 69 -2.48 7.88 23.75
CA THR A 69 -1.62 8.76 22.95
C THR A 69 -0.14 8.59 23.27
N ASP A 70 0.20 8.28 24.53
CA ASP A 70 1.59 8.03 24.92
C ASP A 70 2.09 6.68 24.40
N LEU A 71 1.24 5.66 24.42
CA LEU A 71 1.56 4.37 23.80
C LEU A 71 1.66 4.51 22.27
N ALA A 72 0.73 5.20 21.62
CA ALA A 72 0.78 5.47 20.19
C ALA A 72 2.10 6.16 19.79
N ARG A 73 2.52 7.17 20.56
CA ARG A 73 3.80 7.86 20.33
C ARG A 73 5.00 6.92 20.47
N ARG A 74 5.02 6.05 21.48
CA ARG A 74 6.09 5.03 21.63
C ARG A 74 6.10 4.01 20.50
N GLN A 75 4.94 3.53 20.08
CA GLN A 75 4.79 2.59 18.97
C GLN A 75 5.29 3.18 17.65
N TRP A 76 4.93 4.43 17.37
CA TRP A 76 5.39 5.15 16.19
C TRP A 76 6.91 5.35 16.20
N GLN A 77 7.47 5.75 17.34
CA GLN A 77 8.92 5.90 17.50
C GLN A 77 9.65 4.58 17.28
N GLN A 78 9.08 3.47 17.77
CA GLN A 78 9.64 2.13 17.56
C GLN A 78 9.59 1.74 16.08
N LEU A 79 8.50 2.01 15.36
CA LEU A 79 8.38 1.76 13.93
C LEU A 79 9.45 2.55 13.15
N ARG A 80 9.59 3.85 13.43
CA ARG A 80 10.63 4.70 12.83
C ARG A 80 12.03 4.17 13.12
N ALA A 81 12.31 3.80 14.38
CA ALA A 81 13.59 3.23 14.78
C ALA A 81 13.87 1.89 14.08
N THR A 82 12.84 1.07 13.85
CA THR A 82 12.96 -0.18 13.09
C THR A 82 13.43 0.11 11.66
N PHE A 83 12.80 1.02 10.94
CA PHE A 83 13.23 1.38 9.58
C PHE A 83 14.66 1.94 9.54
N THR A 84 15.01 2.86 10.43
CA THR A 84 16.36 3.42 10.47
C THR A 84 17.40 2.37 10.88
N GLY A 85 17.05 1.45 11.78
CA GLY A 85 17.89 0.32 12.19
C GLY A 85 18.14 -0.68 11.05
N LEU A 86 17.21 -0.82 10.12
CA LEU A 86 17.35 -1.59 8.88
C LEU A 86 18.14 -0.84 7.79
N GLY A 87 18.57 0.40 8.03
CA GLY A 87 19.37 1.20 7.10
C GLY A 87 18.55 2.05 6.11
N HIS A 88 17.25 2.22 6.34
CA HIS A 88 16.39 3.07 5.53
C HIS A 88 16.45 4.53 5.98
N THR A 89 16.19 5.46 5.04
CA THR A 89 16.01 6.87 5.34
C THR A 89 14.56 7.15 5.70
N VAL A 90 14.32 7.91 6.76
CA VAL A 90 12.96 8.30 7.18
C VAL A 90 12.88 9.82 7.28
N HIS A 91 12.08 10.43 6.42
CA HIS A 91 11.64 11.82 6.53
C HIS A 91 10.35 11.92 7.34
N THR A 92 10.08 13.12 7.86
CA THR A 92 8.83 13.39 8.56
C THR A 92 8.14 14.62 7.97
N ILE A 93 6.81 14.57 7.94
CA ILE A 93 5.95 15.72 7.70
C ILE A 93 5.38 16.20 9.01
N GLU A 94 5.23 17.52 9.19
CA GLU A 94 4.58 18.07 10.37
C GLU A 94 3.09 17.69 10.42
N PRO A 95 2.61 17.15 11.55
CA PRO A 95 1.22 16.78 11.70
C PRO A 95 0.30 18.01 11.73
N GLY A 96 -0.81 17.95 11.01
CA GLY A 96 -1.82 19.02 11.00
C GLY A 96 -2.74 18.97 12.21
N GLU A 97 -2.95 20.10 12.88
CA GLU A 97 -3.97 20.20 13.93
C GLU A 97 -5.37 19.91 13.36
N GLY A 98 -6.15 19.06 14.03
CA GLY A 98 -7.46 18.63 13.55
C GLY A 98 -7.44 17.57 12.45
N LEU A 99 -6.27 17.02 12.11
CA LEU A 99 -6.10 15.94 11.13
C LEU A 99 -5.59 14.65 11.82
N PRO A 100 -6.43 13.96 12.59
CA PRO A 100 -6.01 12.82 13.41
C PRO A 100 -5.48 11.65 12.60
N ASP A 101 -5.97 11.45 11.38
CA ASP A 101 -5.56 10.34 10.50
C ASP A 101 -4.35 10.67 9.62
N MET A 102 -3.80 11.89 9.71
CA MET A 102 -2.60 12.28 8.94
C MET A 102 -1.39 11.41 9.26
N VAL A 103 -1.37 10.75 10.41
CA VAL A 103 -0.36 9.74 10.79
C VAL A 103 -0.29 8.56 9.81
N PHE A 104 -1.36 8.27 9.08
CA PHE A 104 -1.40 7.24 8.03
C PHE A 104 -0.84 7.81 6.71
N ALA A 105 0.45 8.06 6.73
CA ALA A 105 1.17 8.76 5.65
C ALA A 105 1.02 8.12 4.27
N ALA A 106 0.83 6.81 4.18
CA ALA A 106 0.57 6.11 2.92
C ALA A 106 -0.59 6.72 2.13
N ASN A 107 -1.59 7.26 2.84
CA ASN A 107 -2.77 7.84 2.18
C ASN A 107 -2.51 9.25 1.63
N GLY A 108 -1.39 9.89 1.97
CA GLY A 108 -1.06 11.26 1.56
C GLY A 108 -0.76 11.43 0.08
N GLY A 109 -0.41 10.36 -0.63
CA GLY A 109 -0.11 10.39 -2.05
C GLY A 109 0.67 9.18 -2.53
N THR A 110 1.23 9.29 -3.73
CA THR A 110 2.06 8.24 -4.35
C THR A 110 3.24 8.89 -5.04
N VAL A 111 4.45 8.36 -4.79
CA VAL A 111 5.69 8.83 -5.42
C VAL A 111 6.35 7.68 -6.17
N ILE A 112 6.51 7.83 -7.49
CA ILE A 112 7.17 6.83 -8.35
C ILE A 112 8.07 7.57 -9.34
N GLY A 113 9.36 7.18 -9.37
CA GLY A 113 10.33 7.75 -10.31
C GLY A 113 10.53 9.26 -10.14
N GLY A 114 10.47 9.77 -8.91
CA GLY A 114 10.62 11.20 -8.60
C GLY A 114 9.39 12.05 -8.89
N LYS A 115 8.32 11.48 -9.44
CA LYS A 115 7.05 12.17 -9.68
C LYS A 115 6.07 11.89 -8.55
N ALA A 116 5.35 12.90 -8.09
CA ALA A 116 4.32 12.76 -7.05
C ALA A 116 2.92 12.98 -7.61
N LEU A 117 1.97 12.14 -7.17
CA LEU A 117 0.53 12.34 -7.29
C LEU A 117 -0.05 12.54 -5.90
N GLY A 118 -0.76 13.63 -5.66
CA GLY A 118 -1.45 13.91 -4.41
C GLY A 118 -2.69 13.03 -4.23
N SER A 119 -3.23 13.01 -3.02
CA SER A 119 -4.47 12.32 -2.70
C SER A 119 -5.68 13.24 -2.73
N ARG A 120 -6.82 12.66 -3.10
CA ARG A 120 -8.15 13.26 -3.00
C ARG A 120 -9.04 12.30 -2.23
N PHE A 121 -9.18 12.56 -0.95
CA PHE A 121 -9.89 11.66 -0.04
C PHE A 121 -11.39 11.57 -0.34
N ARG A 122 -11.96 10.40 -0.12
CA ARG A 122 -13.40 10.18 -0.23
C ARG A 122 -14.18 10.87 0.88
N TYR A 123 -13.64 10.84 2.11
CA TYR A 123 -14.29 11.37 3.29
C TYR A 123 -13.82 12.79 3.59
N PRO A 124 -14.76 13.73 3.88
CA PRO A 124 -14.43 15.13 4.15
C PRO A 124 -13.56 15.32 5.40
N GLU A 125 -13.63 14.41 6.36
CA GLU A 125 -12.83 14.41 7.58
C GLU A 125 -11.31 14.37 7.30
N ARG A 126 -10.92 13.77 6.18
CA ARG A 126 -9.52 13.65 5.75
C ARG A 126 -9.15 14.58 4.59
N ALA A 127 -10.11 15.34 4.05
CA ALA A 127 -9.90 16.08 2.81
C ALA A 127 -8.72 17.07 2.85
N ALA A 128 -8.43 17.65 4.01
CA ALA A 128 -7.34 18.61 4.18
C ALA A 128 -5.95 17.97 4.24
N GLU A 129 -5.84 16.66 4.44
CA GLU A 129 -4.56 15.94 4.43
C GLU A 129 -3.88 15.94 3.04
N GLY A 130 -4.67 15.74 1.97
CA GLY A 130 -4.13 15.66 0.59
C GLY A 130 -3.31 16.87 0.18
N PRO A 131 -3.84 18.12 0.29
CA PRO A 131 -3.08 19.33 0.02
C PRO A 131 -1.82 19.50 0.86
N ALA A 132 -1.84 19.08 2.14
CA ALA A 132 -0.67 19.16 3.02
C ALA A 132 0.46 18.26 2.51
N TYR A 133 0.16 17.01 2.17
CA TYR A 133 1.13 16.08 1.59
C TYR A 133 1.63 16.55 0.22
N LEU A 134 0.76 17.02 -0.65
CA LEU A 134 1.14 17.51 -1.98
C LEU A 134 2.07 18.72 -1.89
N THR A 135 1.83 19.63 -0.92
CA THR A 135 2.72 20.75 -0.64
C THR A 135 4.09 20.25 -0.21
N TRP A 136 4.13 19.28 0.73
CA TRP A 136 5.39 18.69 1.18
C TRP A 136 6.16 18.05 0.02
N PHE A 137 5.52 17.31 -0.89
CA PHE A 137 6.19 16.73 -2.06
C PHE A 137 6.82 17.80 -2.94
N ARG A 138 6.11 18.90 -3.21
CA ARG A 138 6.60 20.00 -4.03
C ARG A 138 7.82 20.69 -3.41
N GLU A 139 7.78 20.93 -2.11
CA GLU A 139 8.87 21.56 -1.36
C GLU A 139 10.12 20.68 -1.26
N HIS A 140 9.96 19.35 -1.35
CA HIS A 140 11.06 18.39 -1.27
C HIS A 140 11.50 17.83 -2.62
N GLY A 141 11.13 18.50 -3.72
CA GLY A 141 11.69 18.21 -5.05
C GLY A 141 10.98 17.14 -5.86
N PHE A 142 9.85 16.60 -5.40
CA PHE A 142 9.02 15.67 -6.17
C PHE A 142 8.12 16.43 -7.17
N LEU A 143 8.76 16.93 -8.24
CA LEU A 143 8.14 17.84 -9.19
C LEU A 143 7.87 17.19 -10.56
N PRO A 144 6.84 17.70 -11.25
CA PRO A 144 5.76 18.51 -10.71
C PRO A 144 4.84 17.63 -9.84
N GLY A 145 4.50 18.09 -8.63
CA GLY A 145 3.47 17.41 -7.82
C GLY A 145 2.11 17.56 -8.50
N HIS A 146 1.51 16.45 -8.92
CA HIS A 146 0.28 16.43 -9.70
C HIS A 146 -0.95 16.42 -8.79
N GLU A 147 -1.94 17.25 -9.15
CA GLU A 147 -3.26 17.22 -8.54
C GLU A 147 -4.03 15.96 -8.99
N PRO A 148 -4.77 15.30 -8.09
CA PRO A 148 -5.55 14.14 -8.46
C PRO A 148 -6.83 14.55 -9.22
N LEU A 149 -7.11 13.88 -10.34
CA LEU A 149 -8.34 14.09 -11.15
C LEU A 149 -9.52 13.30 -10.60
N ALA A 150 -9.26 12.19 -9.92
CA ALA A 150 -10.28 11.34 -9.30
C ALA A 150 -9.98 11.13 -7.81
N VAL A 151 -10.98 10.65 -7.06
CA VAL A 151 -10.81 10.24 -5.67
C VAL A 151 -9.76 9.13 -5.60
N ASN A 152 -8.73 9.32 -4.79
CA ASN A 152 -7.73 8.31 -4.46
C ASN A 152 -7.15 8.57 -3.08
N GLU A 153 -6.74 7.53 -2.40
CA GLU A 153 -6.15 7.61 -1.06
C GLU A 153 -4.70 7.09 -1.07
N GLY A 154 -3.91 7.58 -2.04
CA GLY A 154 -2.47 7.36 -2.12
C GLY A 154 -2.07 5.90 -2.13
N GLU A 155 -0.95 5.57 -1.47
CA GLU A 155 -0.42 4.20 -1.38
C GLU A 155 -1.29 3.25 -0.53
N GLY A 156 -2.41 3.72 0.06
CA GLY A 156 -3.44 2.84 0.59
C GLY A 156 -4.05 1.98 -0.52
N ASP A 157 -4.30 2.57 -1.68
CA ASP A 157 -4.90 1.89 -2.85
C ASP A 157 -3.99 1.83 -4.07
N ILE A 158 -2.91 2.60 -4.11
CA ILE A 158 -1.97 2.68 -5.25
C ILE A 158 -0.65 2.04 -4.86
N VAL A 159 -0.44 0.78 -5.26
CA VAL A 159 0.73 0.00 -4.87
C VAL A 159 1.64 -0.21 -6.08
N PHE A 160 2.89 0.26 -5.99
CA PHE A 160 3.90 0.00 -7.01
C PHE A 160 4.45 -1.43 -6.86
N ALA A 161 4.38 -2.21 -7.92
CA ALA A 161 4.81 -3.62 -7.96
C ALA A 161 5.99 -3.83 -8.94
N GLY A 162 6.89 -2.86 -9.04
CA GLY A 162 8.09 -2.94 -9.90
C GLY A 162 7.80 -2.69 -11.39
N ARG A 163 6.97 -3.50 -12.02
CA ARG A 163 6.66 -3.44 -13.47
C ARG A 163 5.27 -2.86 -13.77
N ALA A 164 4.43 -2.73 -12.76
CA ALA A 164 3.06 -2.20 -12.88
C ALA A 164 2.66 -1.48 -11.60
N ILE A 165 1.57 -0.74 -11.68
CA ILE A 165 0.86 -0.18 -10.55
C ILE A 165 -0.39 -1.03 -10.32
N LEU A 166 -0.58 -1.50 -9.09
CA LEU A 166 -1.82 -2.14 -8.66
C LEU A 166 -2.71 -1.05 -8.07
N ALA A 167 -3.92 -0.90 -8.58
CA ALA A 167 -4.86 0.14 -8.17
C ALA A 167 -6.11 -0.50 -7.55
N GLY A 168 -6.23 -0.43 -6.23
CA GLY A 168 -7.39 -0.88 -5.47
C GLY A 168 -8.56 0.08 -5.59
N HIS A 169 -9.79 -0.47 -5.64
CA HIS A 169 -11.02 0.32 -5.62
C HIS A 169 -12.17 -0.46 -4.98
N GLY A 170 -13.28 0.21 -4.74
CA GLY A 170 -14.50 -0.38 -4.17
C GLY A 170 -14.99 0.38 -2.95
N PHE A 171 -14.10 0.80 -2.05
CA PHE A 171 -14.49 1.48 -0.81
C PHE A 171 -13.97 2.91 -0.71
N ARG A 172 -12.74 3.17 -1.16
CA ARG A 172 -12.08 4.46 -0.98
C ARG A 172 -11.73 5.12 -2.30
N SER A 173 -10.90 4.53 -3.11
CA SER A 173 -10.48 5.10 -4.39
C SER A 173 -11.46 4.80 -5.53
N ASP A 174 -11.47 5.69 -6.52
CA ASP A 174 -12.26 5.55 -7.75
C ASP A 174 -11.42 4.84 -8.81
N PRO A 175 -11.95 3.83 -9.53
CA PRO A 175 -11.22 3.16 -10.60
C PRO A 175 -10.77 4.10 -11.73
N LEU A 176 -11.41 5.26 -11.90
CA LEU A 176 -11.00 6.27 -12.87
C LEU A 176 -9.59 6.83 -12.65
N ILE A 177 -9.02 6.70 -11.45
CA ILE A 177 -7.64 7.12 -11.17
C ILE A 177 -6.62 6.35 -12.03
N GLY A 178 -6.96 5.15 -12.49
CA GLY A 178 -6.09 4.29 -13.29
C GLY A 178 -5.57 4.95 -14.58
N GLU A 179 -6.40 5.74 -15.25
CA GLU A 179 -5.99 6.46 -16.48
C GLU A 179 -4.92 7.50 -16.15
N GLN A 180 -5.11 8.30 -15.10
CA GLN A 180 -4.12 9.29 -14.67
C GLN A 180 -2.82 8.64 -14.22
N LEU A 181 -2.88 7.51 -13.51
CA LEU A 181 -1.70 6.76 -13.09
C LEU A 181 -0.88 6.26 -14.29
N ALA A 182 -1.55 5.67 -15.28
CA ALA A 182 -0.89 5.17 -16.48
C ALA A 182 -0.22 6.30 -17.28
N GLU A 183 -0.90 7.42 -17.45
CA GLU A 183 -0.36 8.59 -18.16
C GLU A 183 0.83 9.22 -17.42
N LEU A 184 0.67 9.45 -16.11
CA LEU A 184 1.67 10.13 -15.29
C LEU A 184 2.96 9.33 -15.15
N PHE A 185 2.83 8.04 -14.83
CA PHE A 185 3.99 7.21 -14.50
C PHE A 185 4.51 6.40 -15.69
N GLY A 186 3.73 6.29 -16.77
CA GLY A 186 4.13 5.50 -17.95
C GLY A 186 4.18 3.99 -17.68
N LEU A 187 3.41 3.50 -16.73
CA LEU A 187 3.38 2.11 -16.29
C LEU A 187 1.99 1.49 -16.54
N PRO A 188 1.93 0.18 -16.81
CA PRO A 188 0.67 -0.55 -16.80
C PRO A 188 -0.03 -0.43 -15.45
N VAL A 189 -1.36 -0.32 -15.46
CA VAL A 189 -2.18 -0.29 -14.24
C VAL A 189 -3.09 -1.50 -14.21
N ILE A 190 -3.03 -2.25 -13.12
CA ILE A 190 -3.90 -3.40 -12.85
C ILE A 190 -4.93 -2.96 -11.82
N SER A 191 -6.18 -2.87 -12.25
CA SER A 191 -7.30 -2.48 -11.40
C SER A 191 -7.79 -3.68 -10.59
N LEU A 192 -7.93 -3.52 -9.26
CA LEU A 192 -8.28 -4.57 -8.32
C LEU A 192 -9.51 -4.16 -7.50
N ALA A 193 -10.63 -4.87 -7.68
CA ALA A 193 -11.82 -4.66 -6.89
C ALA A 193 -11.70 -5.30 -5.51
N LEU A 194 -11.87 -4.50 -4.45
CA LEU A 194 -11.99 -4.95 -3.08
C LEU A 194 -13.46 -5.23 -2.78
N VAL A 195 -13.78 -6.41 -2.23
CA VAL A 195 -15.15 -6.87 -2.01
C VAL A 195 -15.51 -7.05 -0.52
N ASP A 196 -14.52 -7.02 0.37
CA ASP A 196 -14.73 -7.13 1.82
C ASP A 196 -14.45 -5.76 2.48
N PRO A 197 -15.44 -5.12 3.13
CA PRO A 197 -15.28 -3.79 3.72
C PRO A 197 -14.28 -3.73 4.88
N ARG A 198 -13.88 -4.87 5.46
CA ARG A 198 -12.81 -4.93 6.45
C ARG A 198 -11.46 -4.53 5.84
N PHE A 199 -11.28 -4.83 4.56
CA PHE A 199 -10.09 -4.51 3.76
C PHE A 199 -10.41 -3.36 2.81
N TYR A 200 -10.67 -2.20 3.39
CA TYR A 200 -11.16 -1.01 2.70
C TYR A 200 -10.11 -0.31 1.84
N HIS A 201 -8.82 -0.61 2.04
CA HIS A 201 -7.69 -0.22 1.21
C HIS A 201 -6.94 -1.45 0.71
N LEU A 202 -6.28 -1.34 -0.44
CA LEU A 202 -5.48 -2.42 -1.03
C LEU A 202 -4.34 -2.85 -0.10
N ASP A 203 -3.67 -1.91 0.57
CA ASP A 203 -2.57 -2.15 1.50
C ASP A 203 -2.97 -2.92 2.78
N THR A 204 -4.27 -3.06 3.04
CA THR A 204 -4.79 -3.92 4.12
C THR A 204 -5.02 -5.37 3.68
N ALA A 205 -5.08 -5.61 2.36
CA ALA A 205 -5.39 -6.90 1.75
C ALA A 205 -4.21 -7.52 0.97
N LEU A 206 -3.18 -6.72 0.65
CA LEU A 206 -2.05 -7.10 -0.18
C LEU A 206 -0.76 -6.42 0.30
N ALA A 207 0.30 -7.19 0.43
CA ALA A 207 1.66 -6.72 0.63
C ALA A 207 2.55 -7.17 -0.54
N VAL A 208 3.07 -6.25 -1.34
CA VAL A 208 4.11 -6.55 -2.33
C VAL A 208 5.42 -6.74 -1.59
N LEU A 209 6.05 -7.91 -1.76
CA LEU A 209 7.26 -8.30 -1.04
C LEU A 209 8.52 -8.02 -1.85
N ASP A 210 8.47 -8.34 -3.13
CA ASP A 210 9.44 -7.98 -4.17
C ASP A 210 8.78 -7.96 -5.55
N SER A 211 9.55 -7.90 -6.64
CA SER A 211 9.01 -7.82 -8.02
C SER A 211 8.17 -9.02 -8.45
N ASP A 212 8.34 -10.17 -7.81
CA ASP A 212 7.79 -11.45 -8.23
C ASP A 212 6.95 -12.14 -7.16
N THR A 213 6.98 -11.63 -5.92
CA THR A 213 6.31 -12.23 -4.75
C THR A 213 5.40 -11.21 -4.06
N ALA A 214 4.18 -11.61 -3.72
CA ALA A 214 3.28 -10.85 -2.85
C ALA A 214 2.61 -11.77 -1.82
N ALA A 215 2.24 -11.19 -0.68
CA ALA A 215 1.31 -11.80 0.26
C ALA A 215 -0.06 -11.13 0.12
N TYR A 216 -1.15 -11.91 0.16
CA TYR A 216 -2.48 -11.36 -0.02
C TYR A 216 -3.53 -12.18 0.74
N TYR A 217 -4.70 -11.57 0.97
CA TYR A 217 -5.87 -12.26 1.51
C TYR A 217 -6.90 -12.48 0.41
N PRO A 218 -7.08 -13.73 -0.08
CA PRO A 218 -7.90 -14.01 -1.26
C PRO A 218 -9.35 -13.54 -1.16
N ALA A 219 -9.96 -13.64 0.04
CA ALA A 219 -11.35 -13.26 0.25
C ALA A 219 -11.63 -11.75 0.14
N ALA A 220 -10.59 -10.92 0.18
CA ALA A 220 -10.74 -9.47 -0.04
C ALA A 220 -10.96 -9.09 -1.51
N PHE A 221 -10.74 -10.01 -2.46
CA PHE A 221 -10.78 -9.76 -3.90
C PHE A 221 -11.86 -10.58 -4.59
N ASP A 222 -12.40 -10.04 -5.68
CA ASP A 222 -13.24 -10.81 -6.60
C ASP A 222 -12.41 -11.82 -7.42
N ASP A 223 -13.08 -12.66 -8.21
CA ASP A 223 -12.42 -13.68 -9.05
C ASP A 223 -11.46 -13.06 -10.07
N ALA A 224 -11.81 -11.93 -10.66
CA ALA A 224 -10.99 -11.23 -11.63
C ALA A 224 -9.72 -10.66 -10.99
N GLY A 225 -9.81 -10.07 -9.81
CA GLY A 225 -8.68 -9.56 -9.05
C GLY A 225 -7.72 -10.69 -8.65
N ARG A 226 -8.25 -11.82 -8.15
CA ARG A 226 -7.40 -13.00 -7.85
C ARG A 226 -6.68 -13.54 -9.07
N ALA A 227 -7.36 -13.63 -10.20
CA ALA A 227 -6.76 -14.08 -11.46
C ALA A 227 -5.68 -13.11 -11.97
N ALA A 228 -5.91 -11.80 -11.84
CA ALA A 228 -4.93 -10.77 -12.20
C ALA A 228 -3.66 -10.87 -11.34
N LEU A 229 -3.81 -11.01 -10.01
CA LEU A 229 -2.68 -11.19 -9.09
C LEU A 229 -1.90 -12.48 -9.43
N ALA A 230 -2.59 -13.59 -9.66
CA ALA A 230 -1.96 -14.87 -10.03
C ALA A 230 -1.26 -14.83 -11.39
N SER A 231 -1.70 -13.97 -12.30
CA SER A 231 -1.04 -13.74 -13.59
C SER A 231 0.21 -12.86 -13.47
N TYR A 232 0.20 -11.93 -12.53
CA TYR A 232 1.26 -10.94 -12.37
C TYR A 232 2.43 -11.45 -11.53
N PHE A 233 2.15 -12.03 -10.35
CA PHE A 233 3.18 -12.53 -9.44
C PHE A 233 3.54 -13.99 -9.73
N ALA A 234 4.83 -14.30 -9.66
CA ALA A 234 5.32 -15.68 -9.77
C ALA A 234 5.02 -16.49 -8.50
N GLU A 235 4.96 -15.81 -7.35
CA GLU A 235 4.68 -16.42 -6.05
C GLU A 235 3.65 -15.57 -5.29
N LEU A 236 2.57 -16.20 -4.83
CA LEU A 236 1.56 -15.61 -3.97
C LEU A 236 1.49 -16.37 -2.65
N ILE A 237 1.67 -15.66 -1.54
CA ILE A 237 1.53 -16.18 -0.19
C ILE A 237 0.14 -15.82 0.30
N GLU A 238 -0.72 -16.83 0.51
CA GLU A 238 -2.08 -16.61 0.99
C GLU A 238 -2.08 -16.48 2.52
N ALA A 239 -2.47 -15.32 3.02
CA ALA A 239 -2.70 -15.10 4.44
C ALA A 239 -3.97 -15.83 4.90
N LYS A 240 -3.95 -16.33 6.13
CA LYS A 240 -5.12 -16.93 6.78
C LYS A 240 -5.99 -15.86 7.43
N ASP A 241 -7.22 -16.23 7.74
CA ASP A 241 -8.19 -15.33 8.38
C ASP A 241 -7.63 -14.70 9.66
N GLU A 242 -6.94 -15.49 10.50
CA GLU A 242 -6.41 -14.99 11.78
C GLU A 242 -5.34 -13.91 11.59
N ASP A 243 -4.53 -14.01 10.53
CA ASP A 243 -3.51 -13.00 10.21
C ASP A 243 -4.14 -11.78 9.52
N ALA A 244 -5.15 -11.99 8.68
CA ALA A 244 -5.89 -10.91 8.02
C ALA A 244 -6.67 -10.06 9.04
N GLU A 245 -7.30 -10.68 10.04
CA GLU A 245 -8.06 -10.02 11.12
C GLU A 245 -7.20 -9.18 12.07
N VAL A 246 -5.89 -9.27 11.99
CA VAL A 246 -4.97 -8.39 12.72
C VAL A 246 -4.22 -7.43 11.78
N LEU A 247 -4.72 -7.24 10.54
CA LEU A 247 -4.11 -6.43 9.49
C LEU A 247 -2.67 -6.89 9.14
N GLY A 248 -2.42 -8.20 9.16
CA GLY A 248 -1.11 -8.78 8.90
C GLY A 248 -0.50 -8.40 7.55
N LEU A 249 -1.36 -8.13 6.56
CA LEU A 249 -0.96 -7.72 5.21
C LEU A 249 -0.61 -6.23 5.12
N ASN A 250 -0.94 -5.42 6.15
CA ASN A 250 -0.50 -4.04 6.20
C ASN A 250 1.00 -3.97 6.58
N ALA A 251 1.84 -4.49 5.69
CA ALA A 251 3.25 -4.75 5.88
C ALA A 251 4.13 -3.97 4.89
N VAL A 252 5.37 -3.71 5.29
CA VAL A 252 6.37 -3.00 4.47
C VAL A 252 7.55 -3.92 4.21
N SER A 253 7.87 -4.15 2.93
CA SER A 253 9.01 -4.97 2.53
C SER A 253 10.11 -4.14 1.87
N ASP A 254 11.35 -4.48 2.17
CA ASP A 254 12.53 -3.99 1.47
C ASP A 254 13.14 -5.02 0.50
N GLY A 255 12.42 -6.11 0.24
CA GLY A 255 12.87 -7.24 -0.57
C GLY A 255 13.51 -8.36 0.25
N ARG A 256 13.91 -8.10 1.49
CA ARG A 256 14.47 -9.06 2.45
C ARG A 256 13.73 -9.06 3.77
N HIS A 257 13.67 -7.91 4.43
CA HIS A 257 12.93 -7.74 5.66
C HIS A 257 11.47 -7.38 5.36
N VAL A 258 10.56 -7.91 6.17
CA VAL A 258 9.14 -7.58 6.11
C VAL A 258 8.70 -7.10 7.48
N VAL A 259 8.48 -5.78 7.61
CA VAL A 259 7.96 -5.16 8.82
C VAL A 259 6.44 -5.34 8.82
N LEU A 260 5.91 -6.07 9.81
CA LEU A 260 4.51 -6.46 9.88
C LEU A 260 3.97 -6.41 11.32
N PRO A 261 2.62 -6.39 11.52
CA PRO A 261 2.03 -6.45 12.85
C PRO A 261 2.49 -7.68 13.65
N ALA A 262 2.90 -7.49 14.89
CA ALA A 262 3.42 -8.56 15.75
C ALA A 262 2.41 -9.68 16.04
N GLN A 263 1.11 -9.42 15.83
CA GLN A 263 0.04 -10.38 16.02
C GLN A 263 -0.10 -11.35 14.82
N ALA A 264 0.39 -11.00 13.62
CA ALA A 264 0.29 -11.80 12.40
C ALA A 264 1.37 -12.92 12.38
N ARG A 265 1.30 -13.82 13.35
CA ARG A 265 2.32 -14.85 13.58
C ARG A 265 2.34 -15.94 12.51
N GLY A 266 1.17 -16.31 12.01
CA GLY A 266 1.05 -17.30 10.94
C GLY A 266 1.69 -16.78 9.65
N LEU A 267 1.35 -15.56 9.25
CA LEU A 267 1.95 -14.89 8.08
C LEU A 267 3.46 -14.72 8.25
N ALA A 268 3.94 -14.32 9.43
CA ALA A 268 5.37 -14.24 9.71
C ALA A 268 6.09 -15.58 9.48
N GLY A 269 5.48 -16.70 9.90
CA GLY A 269 6.00 -18.05 9.64
C GLY A 269 6.04 -18.38 8.14
N GLN A 270 5.00 -18.03 7.38
CA GLN A 270 4.95 -18.25 5.92
C GLN A 270 6.02 -17.41 5.20
N LEU A 271 6.19 -16.14 5.58
CA LEU A 271 7.22 -15.24 5.04
C LEU A 271 8.64 -15.79 5.31
N ALA A 272 8.90 -16.27 6.53
CA ALA A 272 10.18 -16.89 6.87
C ALA A 272 10.45 -18.17 6.03
N ALA A 273 9.42 -19.00 5.83
CA ALA A 273 9.51 -20.19 4.98
C ALA A 273 9.79 -19.84 3.50
N ALA A 274 9.30 -18.67 3.03
CA ALA A 274 9.58 -18.13 1.69
C ALA A 274 10.94 -17.39 1.60
N GLY A 275 11.73 -17.38 2.67
CA GLY A 275 13.08 -16.82 2.70
C GLY A 275 13.17 -15.33 3.02
N PHE A 276 12.06 -14.70 3.43
CA PHE A 276 12.07 -13.34 3.99
C PHE A 276 12.46 -13.34 5.47
N GLU A 277 12.82 -12.17 5.99
CA GLU A 277 13.11 -11.94 7.40
C GLU A 277 11.97 -11.09 8.01
N PRO A 278 10.97 -11.71 8.69
CA PRO A 278 9.89 -10.98 9.34
C PRO A 278 10.41 -10.13 10.49
N VAL A 279 9.97 -8.88 10.56
CA VAL A 279 10.28 -7.91 11.62
C VAL A 279 8.97 -7.48 12.28
N PRO A 280 8.55 -8.16 13.35
CA PRO A 280 7.28 -7.87 13.99
C PRO A 280 7.35 -6.56 14.78
N VAL A 281 6.30 -5.71 14.63
CA VAL A 281 6.15 -4.45 15.36
C VAL A 281 4.77 -4.37 16.01
N ASP A 282 4.69 -3.79 17.20
CA ASP A 282 3.41 -3.53 17.86
C ASP A 282 2.89 -2.14 17.48
N LEU A 283 1.75 -2.11 16.80
CA LEU A 283 0.99 -0.91 16.45
C LEU A 283 -0.48 -1.04 16.88
N SER A 284 -0.72 -1.60 18.06
CA SER A 284 -2.06 -1.88 18.58
C SER A 284 -2.92 -0.62 18.71
N GLU A 285 -2.34 0.54 18.99
CA GLU A 285 -3.08 1.80 19.04
C GLU A 285 -3.54 2.24 17.64
N PHE A 286 -2.68 2.13 16.63
CA PHE A 286 -3.02 2.50 15.24
C PHE A 286 -4.06 1.57 14.61
N ARG A 287 -4.07 0.30 15.03
CA ARG A 287 -5.10 -0.66 14.60
C ARG A 287 -6.51 -0.26 15.04
N LYS A 288 -6.68 0.51 16.12
CA LYS A 288 -7.98 1.06 16.54
C LYS A 288 -8.61 1.99 15.48
N ALA A 289 -7.78 2.56 14.60
CA ALA A 289 -8.22 3.35 13.46
C ALA A 289 -8.12 2.59 12.11
N GLY A 290 -7.77 1.30 12.15
CA GLY A 290 -7.68 0.45 10.96
C GLY A 290 -6.35 0.53 10.23
N GLY A 291 -5.26 0.99 10.88
CA GLY A 291 -3.94 1.10 10.27
C GLY A 291 -2.87 0.23 10.95
N GLY A 292 -1.78 0.03 10.22
CA GLY A 292 -0.61 -0.74 10.63
C GLY A 292 0.68 -0.15 10.06
N PRO A 293 1.76 -0.94 9.94
CA PRO A 293 3.06 -0.44 9.49
C PRO A 293 3.02 0.24 8.12
N LYS A 294 2.30 -0.34 7.14
CA LYS A 294 2.22 0.22 5.79
C LYS A 294 1.42 1.51 5.76
N CYS A 295 0.28 1.56 6.43
CA CYS A 295 -0.52 2.78 6.50
C CYS A 295 0.28 3.97 7.07
N CYS A 296 1.15 3.74 8.06
CA CYS A 296 2.00 4.78 8.65
C CYS A 296 3.21 5.18 7.78
N THR A 297 3.38 4.57 6.60
CA THR A 297 4.63 4.66 5.81
C THR A 297 4.34 4.88 4.34
N LEU A 298 4.75 6.04 3.80
CA LEU A 298 4.74 6.34 2.37
C LEU A 298 6.15 6.17 1.82
N GLU A 299 6.32 5.44 0.72
CA GLU A 299 7.63 5.26 0.10
C GLU A 299 7.93 6.34 -0.94
N LEU A 300 9.04 7.04 -0.74
CA LEU A 300 9.53 8.08 -1.65
C LEU A 300 10.46 7.42 -2.69
N ARG A 301 9.90 7.02 -3.83
CA ARG A 301 10.66 6.37 -4.92
C ARG A 301 11.24 7.43 -5.85
N GLU A 302 12.51 7.80 -5.61
CA GLU A 302 13.22 8.79 -6.40
C GLU A 302 13.47 8.30 -7.83
N GLY A 303 13.59 9.25 -8.78
CA GLY A 303 14.00 8.97 -10.14
C GLY A 303 15.52 8.79 -10.21
N GLY A 304 15.97 7.59 -10.53
CA GLY A 304 17.39 7.29 -10.75
C GLY A 304 17.53 5.92 -11.42
N ASP A 305 18.56 5.72 -12.23
CA ASP A 305 18.77 4.56 -13.11
C ASP A 305 18.93 3.20 -12.42
N GLY A 306 18.56 3.07 -11.14
CA GLY A 306 18.78 1.88 -10.32
C GLY A 306 17.55 1.24 -9.63
N HIS A 307 16.36 1.84 -9.64
CA HIS A 307 15.24 1.43 -8.79
C HIS A 307 14.00 0.92 -9.53
N VAL A 308 14.10 0.67 -10.83
CA VAL A 308 13.10 -0.05 -11.63
C VAL A 308 13.59 -1.49 -11.87
N ARG A 309 13.87 -2.22 -10.79
CA ARG A 309 14.14 -3.66 -10.87
C ARG A 309 13.44 -4.39 -9.73
#